data_94eac188e5874e60cc24c94e7dae5033
#
_entry.id   94eac188e5874e60cc24c94e7dae5033
#
_cell.length_a   1.000
_cell.length_b   1.000
_cell.length_c   1.000
_cell.angle_alpha   90.00
_cell.angle_beta   90.00
_cell.angle_gamma   90.00
#
_symmetry.space_group_name_H-M   'P 1'
#
loop_
_entity.id
_entity.type
_entity.pdbx_description
1 polymer ?
#
loop_
_entity_poly.entity_id
_entity_poly.type
_entity_poly.pdbx_seq_one_letter_code
_entity_poly.pdbx_strand_id
1 'polypeptide(L)'
;MDIFLQQMVNGLTIGSLYALVALGYTMVYGVMRLINFAHGDLVAFSAFIGLSVYAQIFGESVTSLIAVITVFIFTAAIVAVVGVLLERLAYRPLRTAPRLSAVVSALGAGLVIQNSVMLIWGPNMKIFPSNLFPATIWEIGGIVITFTQVMILGLSS
;
A
#
# COMPACT_ATOMS: atom_id res chain seq x y z
N MET A 1 5.05 -32.62 -4.57
CA MET A 1 5.94 -31.58 -5.14
C MET A 1 5.16 -30.28 -5.42
N ASP A 2 3.94 -30.39 -5.87
CA ASP A 2 3.10 -29.25 -6.28
C ASP A 2 2.81 -28.26 -5.14
N ILE A 3 2.57 -28.75 -3.92
CA ILE A 3 2.35 -27.90 -2.74
C ILE A 3 3.59 -27.06 -2.40
N PHE A 4 4.78 -27.63 -2.50
CA PHE A 4 6.02 -26.90 -2.23
C PHE A 4 6.26 -25.80 -3.27
N LEU A 5 6.08 -26.09 -4.54
CA LEU A 5 6.20 -25.10 -5.62
C LEU A 5 5.13 -24.01 -5.51
N GLN A 6 3.90 -24.38 -5.17
CA GLN A 6 2.83 -23.41 -4.91
C GLN A 6 3.18 -22.46 -3.75
N GLN A 7 3.74 -22.98 -2.66
CA GLN A 7 4.17 -22.15 -1.53
C GLN A 7 5.36 -21.26 -1.88
N MET A 8 6.26 -21.69 -2.76
CA MET A 8 7.32 -20.82 -3.27
C MET A 8 6.76 -19.64 -4.07
N VAL A 9 5.80 -19.86 -4.97
CA VAL A 9 5.14 -18.79 -5.74
C VAL A 9 4.41 -17.83 -4.80
N ASN A 10 3.66 -18.34 -3.83
CA ASN A 10 2.96 -17.52 -2.84
C ASN A 10 3.95 -16.70 -2.00
N GLY A 11 5.02 -17.34 -1.53
CA GLY A 11 6.07 -16.68 -0.74
C GLY A 11 6.81 -15.61 -1.53
N LEU A 12 7.11 -15.86 -2.80
CA LEU A 12 7.74 -14.87 -3.68
C LEU A 12 6.81 -13.66 -3.90
N THR A 13 5.52 -13.90 -4.11
CA THR A 13 4.52 -12.83 -4.28
C THR A 13 4.42 -11.94 -3.04
N ILE A 14 4.29 -12.55 -1.86
CA ILE A 14 4.23 -11.81 -0.59
C ILE A 14 5.56 -11.10 -0.33
N GLY A 15 6.69 -11.76 -0.57
CA GLY A 15 8.01 -11.17 -0.46
C GLY A 15 8.21 -9.96 -1.36
N SER A 16 7.69 -10.00 -2.58
CA SER A 16 7.71 -8.89 -3.53
C SER A 16 6.92 -7.68 -3.04
N LEU A 17 5.76 -7.90 -2.42
CA LEU A 17 5.00 -6.80 -1.78
C LEU A 17 5.79 -6.15 -0.64
N TYR A 18 6.40 -6.95 0.23
CA TYR A 18 7.26 -6.42 1.29
C TYR A 18 8.48 -5.67 0.72
N ALA A 19 9.07 -6.16 -0.36
CA ALA A 19 10.19 -5.51 -1.04
C ALA A 19 9.79 -4.12 -1.58
N LEU A 20 8.60 -3.98 -2.21
CA LEU A 20 8.07 -2.70 -2.67
C LEU A 20 7.85 -1.71 -1.52
N VAL A 21 7.27 -2.18 -0.41
CA VAL A 21 7.08 -1.34 0.80
C VAL A 21 8.44 -0.92 1.38
N ALA A 22 9.39 -1.84 1.47
CA ALA A 22 10.74 -1.57 1.97
C ALA A 22 11.49 -0.59 1.06
N LEU A 23 11.32 -0.71 -0.26
CA LEU A 23 11.92 0.20 -1.24
C LEU A 23 11.35 1.62 -1.07
N GLY A 24 10.05 1.77 -0.93
CA GLY A 24 9.42 3.07 -0.64
C GLY A 24 9.95 3.68 0.67
N TYR A 25 10.09 2.87 1.71
CA TYR A 25 10.65 3.27 2.98
C TYR A 25 12.10 3.75 2.87
N THR A 26 12.94 2.99 2.15
CA THR A 26 14.37 3.34 1.96
C THR A 26 14.56 4.57 1.10
N MET A 27 13.71 4.81 0.09
CA MET A 27 13.74 6.03 -0.72
C MET A 27 13.45 7.27 0.14
N VAL A 28 12.43 7.21 0.99
CA VAL A 28 12.12 8.32 1.93
C VAL A 28 13.27 8.56 2.90
N TYR A 29 13.83 7.47 3.47
CA TYR A 29 15.00 7.57 4.34
C TYR A 29 16.22 8.19 3.62
N GLY A 30 16.46 7.80 2.38
CA GLY A 30 17.58 8.33 1.57
C GLY A 30 17.51 9.85 1.37
N VAL A 31 16.30 10.39 1.19
CA VAL A 31 16.06 11.82 0.99
C VAL A 31 16.06 12.58 2.32
N MET A 32 15.33 12.11 3.30
CA MET A 32 15.09 12.83 4.55
C MET A 32 16.14 12.54 5.64
N ARG A 33 16.87 11.44 5.52
CA ARG A 33 17.82 10.91 6.55
C ARG A 33 17.16 10.74 7.93
N LEU A 34 15.85 10.59 7.95
CA LEU A 34 15.01 10.34 9.12
C LEU A 34 14.18 9.09 8.88
N ILE A 35 14.02 8.28 9.92
CA ILE A 35 13.19 7.09 9.89
C ILE A 35 11.73 7.52 9.92
N ASN A 36 10.98 7.20 8.85
CA ASN A 36 9.55 7.49 8.78
C ASN A 36 8.73 6.34 9.40
N PHE A 37 8.50 6.39 10.69
CA PHE A 37 7.68 5.38 11.38
C PHE A 37 6.21 5.37 10.94
N ALA A 38 5.70 6.47 10.38
CA ALA A 38 4.34 6.55 9.84
C ALA A 38 4.19 5.91 8.43
N HIS A 39 5.27 5.33 7.85
CA HIS A 39 5.21 4.78 6.49
C HIS A 39 4.23 3.61 6.37
N GLY A 40 4.23 2.70 7.34
CA GLY A 40 3.29 1.57 7.39
C GLY A 40 1.84 2.02 7.46
N ASP A 41 1.56 3.05 8.26
CA ASP A 41 0.22 3.62 8.40
C ASP A 41 -0.23 4.33 7.12
N LEU A 42 0.70 4.97 6.37
CA LEU A 42 0.43 5.52 5.04
C LEU A 42 0.11 4.43 4.02
N VAL A 43 0.80 3.28 4.06
CA VAL A 43 0.50 2.13 3.19
C VAL A 43 -0.89 1.59 3.51
N ALA A 44 -1.23 1.41 4.79
CA ALA A 44 -2.57 0.99 5.19
C ALA A 44 -3.64 2.02 4.75
N PHE A 45 -3.39 3.30 4.99
CA PHE A 45 -4.28 4.39 4.55
C PHE A 45 -4.50 4.37 3.03
N SER A 46 -3.45 4.12 2.24
CA SER A 46 -3.56 4.03 0.77
C SER A 46 -4.50 2.92 0.33
N ALA A 47 -4.52 1.78 1.03
CA ALA A 47 -5.43 0.68 0.73
C ALA A 47 -6.90 1.09 0.97
N PHE A 48 -7.20 1.80 2.06
CA PHE A 48 -8.56 2.28 2.34
C PHE A 48 -9.01 3.36 1.36
N ILE A 49 -8.11 4.28 0.96
CA ILE A 49 -8.40 5.26 -0.10
C ILE A 49 -8.68 4.55 -1.43
N GLY A 50 -7.83 3.59 -1.82
CA GLY A 50 -8.03 2.83 -3.05
C GLY A 50 -9.37 2.12 -3.10
N LEU A 51 -9.77 1.48 -2.00
CA LEU A 51 -11.08 0.85 -1.87
C LEU A 51 -12.23 1.86 -2.01
N SER A 52 -12.11 3.04 -1.36
CA SER A 52 -13.14 4.09 -1.42
C SER A 52 -13.26 4.69 -2.81
N VAL A 53 -12.13 4.96 -3.48
CA VAL A 53 -12.10 5.47 -4.86
C VAL A 53 -12.74 4.46 -5.80
N TYR A 54 -12.42 3.18 -5.66
CA TYR A 54 -13.03 2.12 -6.47
C TYR A 54 -14.54 2.07 -6.28
N ALA A 55 -15.02 2.03 -5.04
CA ALA A 55 -16.44 1.95 -4.72
C ALA A 55 -17.24 3.17 -5.21
N GLN A 56 -16.66 4.38 -5.14
CA GLN A 56 -17.35 5.60 -5.55
C GLN A 56 -17.39 5.81 -7.07
N ILE A 57 -16.34 5.43 -7.80
CA ILE A 57 -16.23 5.70 -9.24
C ILE A 57 -16.86 4.57 -10.06
N PHE A 58 -16.63 3.33 -9.66
CA PHE A 58 -16.97 2.16 -10.48
C PHE A 58 -18.12 1.31 -9.91
N GLY A 59 -18.49 1.51 -8.63
CA GLY A 59 -19.38 0.59 -7.94
C GLY A 59 -18.75 -0.80 -7.78
N GLU A 60 -19.55 -1.82 -7.42
CA GLU A 60 -19.01 -3.15 -7.10
C GLU A 60 -18.80 -4.08 -8.31
N SER A 61 -19.02 -3.62 -9.56
CA SER A 61 -19.22 -4.53 -10.70
C SER A 61 -18.28 -4.35 -11.91
N VAL A 62 -17.28 -3.46 -11.84
CA VAL A 62 -16.47 -3.19 -13.04
C VAL A 62 -15.09 -3.85 -12.93
N THR A 63 -14.90 -4.89 -13.74
CA THR A 63 -13.58 -5.50 -13.97
C THR A 63 -12.95 -4.88 -15.21
N SER A 64 -12.04 -3.93 -15.05
CA SER A 64 -11.34 -3.31 -16.17
C SER A 64 -9.95 -2.84 -15.78
N LEU A 65 -8.97 -3.05 -16.63
CA LEU A 65 -7.62 -2.52 -16.44
C LEU A 65 -7.63 -0.99 -16.31
N ILE A 66 -8.54 -0.31 -17.01
CA ILE A 66 -8.72 1.15 -16.89
C ILE A 66 -9.16 1.52 -15.48
N ALA A 67 -10.06 0.75 -14.85
CA ALA A 67 -10.49 0.97 -13.48
C ALA A 67 -9.31 0.86 -12.50
N VAL A 68 -8.47 -0.16 -12.65
CA VAL A 68 -7.27 -0.36 -11.82
C VAL A 68 -6.32 0.84 -11.94
N ILE A 69 -6.02 1.27 -13.17
CA ILE A 69 -5.13 2.41 -13.43
C ILE A 69 -5.72 3.69 -12.84
N THR A 70 -7.01 3.92 -13.00
CA THR A 70 -7.70 5.11 -12.48
C THR A 70 -7.64 5.13 -10.94
N VAL A 71 -8.00 4.02 -10.29
CA VAL A 71 -7.90 3.89 -8.82
C VAL A 71 -6.47 4.13 -8.35
N PHE A 72 -5.47 3.56 -9.05
CA PHE A 72 -4.07 3.75 -8.71
C PHE A 72 -3.65 5.22 -8.77
N ILE A 73 -3.98 5.94 -9.86
CA ILE A 73 -3.61 7.35 -10.04
C ILE A 73 -4.28 8.23 -8.98
N PHE A 74 -5.59 8.07 -8.74
CA PHE A 74 -6.29 8.85 -7.72
C PHE A 74 -5.78 8.57 -6.31
N THR A 75 -5.57 7.30 -5.97
CA THR A 75 -4.99 6.90 -4.68
C THR A 75 -3.60 7.49 -4.50
N ALA A 76 -2.73 7.38 -5.51
CA ALA A 76 -1.39 7.93 -5.48
C ALA A 76 -1.41 9.45 -5.28
N ALA A 77 -2.29 10.17 -5.97
CA ALA A 77 -2.43 11.62 -5.83
C ALA A 77 -2.87 12.01 -4.42
N ILE A 78 -3.87 11.35 -3.84
CA ILE A 78 -4.36 11.63 -2.49
C ILE A 78 -3.27 11.33 -1.45
N VAL A 79 -2.62 10.17 -1.55
CA VAL A 79 -1.56 9.76 -0.62
C VAL A 79 -0.34 10.68 -0.75
N ALA A 80 -0.01 11.15 -1.95
CA ALA A 80 1.06 12.13 -2.15
C ALA A 80 0.76 13.45 -1.43
N VAL A 81 -0.48 13.94 -1.49
CA VAL A 81 -0.90 15.14 -0.74
C VAL A 81 -0.74 14.92 0.76
N VAL A 82 -1.20 13.78 1.29
CA VAL A 82 -1.04 13.43 2.71
C VAL A 82 0.44 13.31 3.08
N GLY A 83 1.27 12.72 2.22
CA GLY A 83 2.72 12.64 2.42
C GLY A 83 3.39 14.01 2.49
N VAL A 84 3.00 14.94 1.61
CA VAL A 84 3.48 16.34 1.64
C VAL A 84 3.02 17.06 2.92
N LEU A 85 1.78 16.84 3.36
CA LEU A 85 1.29 17.40 4.61
C LEU A 85 2.06 16.85 5.82
N LEU A 86 2.33 15.56 5.86
CA LEU A 86 3.17 14.94 6.88
C LEU A 86 4.59 15.53 6.90
N GLU A 87 5.21 15.67 5.74
CA GLU A 87 6.54 16.30 5.64
C GLU A 87 6.49 17.72 6.21
N ARG A 88 5.54 18.53 5.77
CA ARG A 88 5.46 19.94 6.16
C ARG A 88 5.10 20.15 7.63
N LEU A 89 4.20 19.34 8.18
CA LEU A 89 3.65 19.55 9.53
C LEU A 89 4.41 18.77 10.60
N ALA A 90 4.80 17.52 10.30
CA ALA A 90 5.39 16.63 11.28
C ALA A 90 6.93 16.57 11.21
N TYR A 91 7.53 16.67 10.00
CA TYR A 91 8.97 16.45 9.86
C TYR A 91 9.75 17.73 9.65
N ARG A 92 9.27 18.64 8.81
CA ARG A 92 10.00 19.87 8.46
C ARG A 92 10.33 20.76 9.65
N PRO A 93 9.43 20.99 10.62
CA PRO A 93 9.73 21.82 11.81
C PRO A 93 10.80 21.20 12.70
N LEU A 94 11.01 19.89 12.63
CA LEU A 94 11.89 19.14 13.50
C LEU A 94 13.25 18.79 12.87
N ARG A 95 13.55 19.32 11.68
CA ARG A 95 14.83 19.04 10.98
C ARG A 95 16.06 19.50 11.76
N THR A 96 15.92 20.55 12.57
CA THR A 96 16.99 21.10 13.44
C THR A 96 16.89 20.61 14.88
N ALA A 97 15.84 19.87 15.23
CA ALA A 97 15.62 19.33 16.56
C ALA A 97 16.45 18.03 16.80
N PRO A 98 16.62 17.60 18.05
CA PRO A 98 17.23 16.31 18.36
C PRO A 98 16.51 15.17 17.62
N ARG A 99 17.27 14.14 17.20
CA ARG A 99 16.74 12.98 16.44
C ARG A 99 15.55 12.31 17.12
N LEU A 100 15.54 12.28 18.45
CA LEU A 100 14.46 11.70 19.24
C LEU A 100 13.13 12.43 19.02
N SER A 101 13.14 13.77 18.90
CA SER A 101 11.93 14.57 18.64
C SER A 101 11.29 14.21 17.30
N ALA A 102 12.11 13.99 16.27
CA ALA A 102 11.62 13.54 14.95
C ALA A 102 10.99 12.14 15.01
N VAL A 103 11.57 11.22 15.79
CA VAL A 103 11.03 9.87 16.00
C VAL A 103 9.65 9.94 16.69
N VAL A 104 9.54 10.71 17.78
CA VAL A 104 8.28 10.86 18.51
C VAL A 104 7.21 11.50 17.64
N SER A 105 7.58 12.51 16.84
CA SER A 105 6.65 13.14 15.90
C SER A 105 6.18 12.17 14.81
N ALA A 106 7.07 11.33 14.29
CA ALA A 106 6.73 10.30 13.30
C ALA A 106 5.74 9.28 13.86
N LEU A 107 5.97 8.80 15.09
CA LEU A 107 5.04 7.91 15.79
C LEU A 107 3.68 8.58 16.04
N GLY A 108 3.68 9.84 16.51
CA GLY A 108 2.46 10.61 16.70
C GLY A 108 1.67 10.80 15.41
N ALA A 109 2.35 11.10 14.30
CA ALA A 109 1.75 11.22 12.98
C ALA A 109 1.14 9.89 12.51
N GLY A 110 1.83 8.76 12.72
CA GLY A 110 1.29 7.42 12.45
C GLY A 110 0.01 7.15 13.23
N LEU A 111 -0.01 7.43 14.52
CA LEU A 111 -1.21 7.30 15.36
C LEU A 111 -2.37 8.17 14.87
N VAL A 112 -2.10 9.40 14.40
CA VAL A 112 -3.14 10.28 13.82
C VAL A 112 -3.73 9.63 12.56
N ILE A 113 -2.89 9.11 11.66
CA ILE A 113 -3.35 8.43 10.44
C ILE A 113 -4.19 7.20 10.80
N GLN A 114 -3.68 6.34 11.70
CA GLN A 114 -4.35 5.12 12.11
C GLN A 114 -5.73 5.40 12.73
N ASN A 115 -5.82 6.37 13.64
CA ASN A 115 -7.09 6.75 14.24
C ASN A 115 -8.02 7.42 13.22
N SER A 116 -7.51 8.20 12.27
CA SER A 116 -8.29 8.77 11.18
C SER A 116 -8.92 7.69 10.31
N VAL A 117 -8.16 6.66 9.94
CA VAL A 117 -8.68 5.49 9.21
C VAL A 117 -9.82 4.83 9.99
N MET A 118 -9.59 4.59 11.28
CA MET A 118 -10.59 3.95 12.15
C MET A 118 -11.87 4.79 12.32
N LEU A 119 -11.76 6.12 12.38
CA LEU A 119 -12.91 7.03 12.48
C LEU A 119 -13.69 7.14 11.16
N ILE A 120 -13.02 7.13 10.01
CA ILE A 120 -13.65 7.33 8.71
C ILE A 120 -14.26 6.01 8.19
N TRP A 121 -13.55 4.89 8.28
CA TRP A 121 -13.97 3.60 7.73
C TRP A 121 -14.47 2.60 8.77
N GLY A 122 -14.31 2.91 10.05
CA GLY A 122 -14.67 2.04 11.16
C GLY A 122 -13.61 0.96 11.44
N PRO A 123 -13.80 0.19 12.56
CA PRO A 123 -12.85 -0.84 12.99
C PRO A 123 -12.99 -2.16 12.20
N ASN A 124 -13.97 -2.28 11.32
CA ASN A 124 -14.26 -3.52 10.62
C ASN A 124 -13.26 -3.77 9.49
N MET A 125 -12.88 -5.04 9.33
CA MET A 125 -12.06 -5.46 8.20
C MET A 125 -12.75 -5.17 6.87
N LYS A 126 -12.06 -4.51 5.96
CA LYS A 126 -12.52 -4.26 4.60
C LYS A 126 -11.77 -5.18 3.65
N ILE A 127 -12.50 -5.77 2.72
CA ILE A 127 -11.95 -6.68 1.72
C ILE A 127 -12.15 -6.05 0.35
N PHE A 128 -11.11 -6.03 -0.47
CA PHE A 128 -11.23 -5.63 -1.86
C PHE A 128 -12.12 -6.62 -2.61
N PRO A 129 -13.00 -6.14 -3.50
CA PRO A 129 -13.81 -7.01 -4.33
C PRO A 129 -12.91 -7.94 -5.17
N SER A 130 -13.20 -9.23 -5.12
CA SER A 130 -12.41 -10.25 -5.84
C SER A 130 -12.47 -10.11 -7.38
N ASN A 131 -13.45 -9.38 -7.87
CA ASN A 131 -13.67 -9.09 -9.29
C ASN A 131 -12.93 -7.86 -9.82
N LEU A 132 -12.12 -7.17 -9.01
CA LEU A 132 -11.31 -6.02 -9.45
C LEU A 132 -10.31 -6.41 -10.55
N PHE A 133 -9.77 -7.61 -10.45
CA PHE A 133 -8.85 -8.16 -11.43
C PHE A 133 -9.51 -9.28 -12.24
N PRO A 134 -9.14 -9.46 -13.53
CA PRO A 134 -9.60 -10.62 -14.29
C PRO A 134 -9.28 -11.90 -13.53
N ALA A 135 -10.27 -12.75 -13.33
CA ALA A 135 -10.10 -14.05 -12.67
C ALA A 135 -9.36 -15.05 -13.58
N THR A 136 -8.32 -14.57 -14.27
CA THR A 136 -7.51 -15.43 -15.14
C THR A 136 -6.57 -16.24 -14.25
N ILE A 137 -6.78 -17.54 -14.26
CA ILE A 137 -6.00 -18.51 -13.51
C ILE A 137 -5.25 -19.36 -14.55
N TRP A 138 -3.95 -19.44 -14.41
CA TRP A 138 -3.12 -20.35 -15.22
C TRP A 138 -2.70 -21.53 -14.35
N GLU A 139 -3.07 -22.72 -14.78
CA GLU A 139 -2.60 -23.97 -14.17
C GLU A 139 -1.45 -24.53 -15.01
N ILE A 140 -0.25 -24.50 -14.47
CA ILE A 140 0.95 -25.02 -15.12
C ILE A 140 1.55 -26.09 -14.20
N GLY A 141 1.40 -27.36 -14.60
CA GLY A 141 2.01 -28.49 -13.87
C GLY A 141 1.54 -28.64 -12.42
N GLY A 142 0.25 -28.36 -12.11
CA GLY A 142 -0.30 -28.43 -10.77
C GLY A 142 -0.06 -27.18 -9.90
N ILE A 143 0.52 -26.13 -10.49
CA ILE A 143 0.72 -24.83 -9.83
C ILE A 143 -0.35 -23.86 -10.35
N VAL A 144 -1.04 -23.21 -9.43
CA VAL A 144 -2.04 -22.19 -9.74
C VAL A 144 -1.38 -20.82 -9.66
N ILE A 145 -1.35 -20.10 -10.79
CA ILE A 145 -0.82 -18.73 -10.87
C ILE A 145 -1.98 -17.80 -11.21
N THR A 146 -2.21 -16.80 -10.38
CA THR A 146 -3.26 -15.80 -10.58
C THR A 146 -2.70 -14.57 -11.30
N PHE A 147 -3.52 -13.91 -12.12
CA PHE A 147 -3.16 -12.65 -12.78
C PHE A 147 -2.57 -11.61 -11.82
N THR A 148 -3.15 -11.50 -10.62
CA THR A 148 -2.66 -10.60 -9.57
C THR A 148 -1.23 -10.92 -9.14
N GLN A 149 -0.87 -12.20 -9.03
CA GLN A 149 0.49 -12.62 -8.68
C GLN A 149 1.49 -12.21 -9.76
N VAL A 150 1.13 -12.39 -11.03
CA VAL A 150 1.97 -11.96 -12.16
C VAL A 150 2.15 -10.46 -12.18
N MET A 151 1.10 -9.68 -11.93
CA MET A 151 1.18 -8.21 -11.82
C MET A 151 2.10 -7.77 -10.67
N ILE A 152 1.97 -8.37 -9.50
CA ILE A 152 2.81 -8.04 -8.33
C ILE A 152 4.27 -8.32 -8.63
N LEU A 153 4.58 -9.49 -9.18
CA LEU A 153 5.95 -9.87 -9.55
C LEU A 153 6.52 -8.98 -10.65
N GLY A 154 5.71 -8.61 -11.65
CA GLY A 154 6.12 -7.72 -12.72
C GLY A 154 6.36 -6.28 -12.28
N LEU A 155 5.63 -5.79 -11.28
CA LEU A 155 5.83 -4.45 -10.72
C LEU A 155 7.02 -4.38 -9.75
N SER A 156 7.43 -5.51 -9.19
CA SER A 156 8.52 -5.57 -8.19
C SER A 156 9.89 -5.85 -8.80
N SER A 157 9.97 -6.27 -10.07
CA SER A 157 11.21 -6.56 -10.80
C SER A 157 11.76 -5.31 -11.48
#